data_e1268153ec696d6eba79f59694aebc5d
#
_entry.id   e1268153ec696d6eba79f59694aebc5d
#
_cell.length_a   1.000
_cell.length_b   1.000
_cell.length_c   1.000
_cell.angle_alpha   90.00
_cell.angle_beta   90.00
_cell.angle_gamma   90.00
#
_symmetry.space_group_name_H-M   'P 1'
#
loop_
_entity.id
_entity.type
_entity.pdbx_description
1 polymer ?
#
loop_
_entity_poly.entity_id
_entity_poly.type
_entity_poly.pdbx_seq_one_letter_code
_entity_poly.pdbx_strand_id
1 'polypeptide(L)'
;MEPFISKDGQYLFFNNRNDPSINTDIYYAARVDDQTFTFLGPVLGVNSPALDAVASLDTLGNFYFVSTRSYAASLSTLYSGQLSSAGVTNIALVTGVSLLQSGEVNFDGEISADGQTLWFDDGQYSSTGTLQAAHIVIANRQGSTFVRDSNSATLLASVNASGLNYAPSISVDGLELFFTRVNSTTSGASPAIYRTSRPDTNSAFAMPELVSGASGFVEAPSLSADGKLLYFHKMVNGTFLIYRIKR
;
A
#
# COMPACT_ATOMS: atom_id res chain seq x y z
N MET A 1 -9.95 6.39 2.97
CA MET A 1 -9.46 5.00 3.19
C MET A 1 -7.97 4.97 2.86
N GLU A 2 -7.28 3.91 3.20
CA GLU A 2 -5.87 3.64 2.81
C GLU A 2 -4.92 4.82 3.03
N PRO A 3 -4.69 5.18 4.29
CA PRO A 3 -3.81 6.28 4.62
C PRO A 3 -2.35 5.93 4.29
N PHE A 4 -1.62 6.90 3.78
CA PHE A 4 -0.18 6.87 3.65
C PHE A 4 0.41 8.15 4.24
N ILE A 5 1.23 8.04 5.28
CA ILE A 5 1.98 9.17 5.83
C ILE A 5 3.31 9.33 5.09
N SER A 6 3.59 10.52 4.54
CA SER A 6 4.84 10.78 3.83
C SER A 6 6.06 10.55 4.73
N LYS A 7 7.20 10.18 4.12
CA LYS A 7 8.42 9.85 4.88
C LYS A 7 9.00 11.04 5.66
N ASP A 8 8.67 12.28 5.30
CA ASP A 8 8.96 13.48 6.09
C ASP A 8 7.92 13.76 7.18
N GLY A 9 6.83 12.98 7.21
CA GLY A 9 5.74 13.11 8.17
C GLY A 9 4.83 14.34 7.95
N GLN A 10 4.98 15.06 6.84
CA GLN A 10 4.26 16.33 6.62
C GLN A 10 2.90 16.17 5.94
N TYR A 11 2.71 15.11 5.17
CA TYR A 11 1.48 14.89 4.41
C TYR A 11 0.88 13.53 4.69
N LEU A 12 -0.44 13.50 4.83
CA LEU A 12 -1.25 12.29 4.86
C LEU A 12 -2.02 12.20 3.55
N PHE A 13 -1.72 11.19 2.75
CA PHE A 13 -2.46 10.83 1.54
C PHE A 13 -3.52 9.80 1.88
N PHE A 14 -4.64 9.82 1.16
CA PHE A 14 -5.73 8.86 1.36
C PHE A 14 -6.69 8.89 0.18
N ASN A 15 -7.44 7.82 -0.06
CA ASN A 15 -8.49 7.80 -1.07
C ASN A 15 -9.90 7.85 -0.44
N ASN A 16 -10.88 8.36 -1.20
CA ASN A 16 -12.26 8.52 -0.74
C ASN A 16 -12.97 7.19 -0.56
N ARG A 17 -12.70 6.20 -1.42
CA ARG A 17 -13.28 4.85 -1.40
C ARG A 17 -12.38 3.87 -2.15
N ASN A 18 -12.79 2.62 -2.22
CA ASN A 18 -12.11 1.54 -2.94
C ASN A 18 -13.14 0.75 -3.74
N ASP A 19 -13.65 1.35 -4.80
CA ASP A 19 -14.68 0.75 -5.63
C ASP A 19 -14.38 1.07 -7.10
N PRO A 20 -14.00 0.08 -7.93
CA PRO A 20 -13.68 0.29 -9.33
C PRO A 20 -14.89 0.70 -10.18
N SER A 21 -16.11 0.54 -9.69
CA SER A 21 -17.34 0.99 -10.37
C SER A 21 -17.66 2.46 -10.12
N ILE A 22 -16.97 3.11 -9.19
CA ILE A 22 -17.18 4.49 -8.81
C ILE A 22 -15.84 5.19 -8.86
N ASN A 23 -15.84 6.45 -9.33
CA ASN A 23 -14.63 7.27 -9.35
C ASN A 23 -13.98 7.31 -7.96
N THR A 24 -12.83 6.67 -7.84
CA THR A 24 -12.00 6.65 -6.63
C THR A 24 -10.83 7.58 -6.86
N ASP A 25 -10.67 8.55 -5.99
CA ASP A 25 -9.66 9.61 -6.08
C ASP A 25 -8.76 9.65 -4.86
N ILE A 26 -7.51 10.03 -5.09
CA ILE A 26 -6.53 10.30 -4.04
C ILE A 26 -6.60 11.76 -3.61
N TYR A 27 -6.68 11.96 -2.29
CA TYR A 27 -6.66 13.24 -1.60
C TYR A 27 -5.46 13.32 -0.67
N TYR A 28 -5.18 14.54 -0.19
CA TYR A 28 -4.13 14.72 0.79
C TYR A 28 -4.44 15.83 1.79
N ALA A 29 -3.76 15.77 2.92
CA ALA A 29 -3.85 16.75 4.00
C ALA A 29 -2.45 17.05 4.54
N ALA A 30 -2.18 18.30 4.90
CA ALA A 30 -0.96 18.71 5.55
C ALA A 30 -1.06 18.51 7.07
N ARG A 31 -0.01 17.96 7.68
CA ARG A 31 0.08 17.78 9.12
C ARG A 31 0.29 19.13 9.82
N VAL A 32 -0.53 19.42 10.80
CA VAL A 32 -0.37 20.57 11.72
C VAL A 32 0.35 20.11 12.99
N ASP A 33 -0.10 19.00 13.55
CA ASP A 33 0.48 18.35 14.72
C ASP A 33 0.20 16.83 14.69
N ASP A 34 0.46 16.12 15.80
CA ASP A 34 0.24 14.66 15.90
C ASP A 34 -1.22 14.23 15.71
N GLN A 35 -2.19 15.12 15.85
CA GLN A 35 -3.62 14.80 15.85
C GLN A 35 -4.40 15.54 14.76
N THR A 36 -3.82 16.61 14.22
CA THR A 36 -4.52 17.57 13.37
C THR A 36 -3.89 17.63 11.99
N PHE A 37 -4.73 17.51 10.98
CA PHE A 37 -4.36 17.68 9.58
C PHE A 37 -5.26 18.70 8.91
N THR A 38 -4.70 19.56 8.08
CA THR A 38 -5.46 20.48 7.23
C THR A 38 -5.69 19.85 5.87
N PHE A 39 -6.93 19.62 5.49
CA PHE A 39 -7.30 19.08 4.18
C PHE A 39 -6.89 20.04 3.06
N LEU A 40 -6.20 19.54 2.03
CA LEU A 40 -5.70 20.33 0.91
C LEU A 40 -6.45 20.05 -0.40
N GLY A 41 -7.21 18.97 -0.48
CA GLY A 41 -7.97 18.61 -1.68
C GLY A 41 -7.43 17.38 -2.41
N PRO A 42 -7.84 17.19 -3.69
CA PRO A 42 -7.35 16.09 -4.51
C PRO A 42 -5.89 16.28 -4.91
N VAL A 43 -5.15 15.18 -5.08
CA VAL A 43 -3.80 15.21 -5.62
C VAL A 43 -3.85 15.55 -7.11
N LEU A 44 -3.36 16.73 -7.47
CA LEU A 44 -3.40 17.20 -8.87
C LEU A 44 -2.54 16.31 -9.77
N GLY A 45 -3.06 16.03 -10.97
CA GLY A 45 -2.41 15.22 -12.00
C GLY A 45 -2.58 13.70 -11.84
N VAL A 46 -2.98 13.21 -10.65
CA VAL A 46 -3.13 11.77 -10.39
C VAL A 46 -4.51 11.27 -10.83
N ASN A 47 -5.56 11.92 -10.35
CA ASN A 47 -6.92 11.43 -10.44
C ASN A 47 -7.46 11.42 -11.88
N SER A 48 -8.20 10.37 -12.24
CA SER A 48 -8.81 10.13 -13.55
C SER A 48 -10.24 9.61 -13.36
N PRO A 49 -11.03 9.38 -14.43
CA PRO A 49 -12.34 8.74 -14.30
C PRO A 49 -12.31 7.26 -13.88
N ALA A 50 -11.14 6.68 -13.68
CA ALA A 50 -10.95 5.31 -13.21
C ALA A 50 -10.79 5.25 -11.68
N LEU A 51 -10.51 4.06 -11.13
CA LEU A 51 -10.03 3.94 -9.77
C LEU A 51 -8.57 4.44 -9.72
N ASP A 52 -8.31 5.45 -8.90
CA ASP A 52 -6.99 5.96 -8.55
C ASP A 52 -6.86 5.95 -7.02
N ALA A 53 -6.01 5.10 -6.47
CA ALA A 53 -5.96 4.82 -5.03
C ALA A 53 -4.54 4.50 -4.54
N VAL A 54 -4.39 4.34 -3.25
CA VAL A 54 -3.20 3.81 -2.58
C VAL A 54 -1.92 4.54 -2.94
N ALA A 55 -1.75 5.71 -2.34
CA ALA A 55 -0.56 6.53 -2.55
C ALA A 55 0.66 5.99 -1.80
N SER A 56 1.84 6.11 -2.40
CA SER A 56 3.13 5.98 -1.73
C SER A 56 4.13 6.98 -2.29
N LEU A 57 5.08 7.43 -1.47
CA LEU A 57 6.03 8.50 -1.84
C LEU A 57 7.39 8.23 -1.21
N ASP A 58 8.45 8.27 -2.01
CA ASP A 58 9.83 8.25 -1.52
C ASP A 58 10.33 9.64 -1.11
N THR A 59 11.56 9.71 -0.59
CA THR A 59 12.18 10.98 -0.18
C THR A 59 12.64 11.85 -1.34
N LEU A 60 12.64 11.34 -2.57
CA LEU A 60 13.02 12.05 -3.79
C LEU A 60 11.81 12.63 -4.52
N GLY A 61 10.60 12.43 -3.99
CA GLY A 61 9.35 12.90 -4.58
C GLY A 61 8.80 11.99 -5.69
N ASN A 62 9.30 10.77 -5.84
CA ASN A 62 8.67 9.81 -6.73
C ASN A 62 7.39 9.30 -6.05
N PHE A 63 6.26 9.60 -6.67
CA PHE A 63 4.91 9.28 -6.21
C PHE A 63 4.42 8.03 -6.91
N TYR A 64 3.97 7.05 -6.16
CA TYR A 64 3.43 5.78 -6.65
C TYR A 64 1.96 5.67 -6.29
N PHE A 65 1.18 5.04 -7.15
CA PHE A 65 -0.25 4.83 -6.90
C PHE A 65 -0.81 3.70 -7.76
N VAL A 66 -1.95 3.18 -7.35
CA VAL A 66 -2.72 2.20 -8.11
C VAL A 66 -3.72 2.91 -9.01
N SER A 67 -3.85 2.47 -10.26
CA SER A 67 -4.88 2.96 -11.17
C SER A 67 -5.34 1.88 -12.14
N THR A 68 -6.64 1.84 -12.39
CA THR A 68 -7.23 0.93 -13.39
C THR A 68 -7.37 1.56 -14.77
N ARG A 69 -6.91 2.81 -14.99
CA ARG A 69 -7.12 3.62 -16.21
C ARG A 69 -6.69 2.96 -17.51
N SER A 70 -5.72 2.05 -17.48
CA SER A 70 -5.27 1.33 -18.69
C SER A 70 -5.30 -0.19 -18.54
N TYR A 71 -5.86 -0.74 -17.46
CA TYR A 71 -5.78 -2.15 -17.13
C TYR A 71 -6.24 -3.06 -18.26
N ALA A 72 -7.33 -2.72 -18.95
CA ALA A 72 -7.86 -3.51 -20.06
C ALA A 72 -6.86 -3.69 -21.23
N ALA A 73 -5.92 -2.76 -21.40
CA ALA A 73 -4.92 -2.81 -22.46
C ALA A 73 -3.54 -3.23 -21.95
N SER A 74 -3.17 -2.83 -20.72
CA SER A 74 -1.82 -3.01 -20.19
C SER A 74 -1.68 -4.20 -19.25
N LEU A 75 -2.78 -4.67 -18.64
CA LEU A 75 -2.78 -5.65 -17.55
C LEU A 75 -1.85 -5.23 -16.39
N SER A 76 -1.73 -3.92 -16.17
CA SER A 76 -0.90 -3.31 -15.13
C SER A 76 -1.67 -2.22 -14.42
N THR A 77 -1.48 -2.09 -13.12
CA THR A 77 -2.21 -1.15 -12.25
C THR A 77 -1.31 -0.21 -11.46
N LEU A 78 -0.02 -0.51 -11.33
CA LEU A 78 0.90 0.38 -10.62
C LEU A 78 1.44 1.47 -11.55
N TYR A 79 1.33 2.71 -11.10
CA TYR A 79 1.81 3.92 -11.75
C TYR A 79 2.81 4.65 -10.88
N SER A 80 3.66 5.42 -11.50
CA SER A 80 4.52 6.39 -10.80
C SER A 80 4.58 7.71 -11.55
N GLY A 81 4.93 8.77 -10.83
CA GLY A 81 5.16 10.10 -11.36
C GLY A 81 6.03 10.90 -10.40
N GLN A 82 6.27 12.17 -10.71
CA GLN A 82 7.07 13.08 -9.88
C GLN A 82 6.16 14.09 -9.19
N LEU A 83 6.11 14.08 -7.86
CA LEU A 83 5.36 15.04 -7.05
C LEU A 83 6.12 16.35 -6.92
N SER A 84 5.41 17.45 -7.09
CA SER A 84 5.90 18.82 -6.87
C SER A 84 4.78 19.69 -6.28
N SER A 85 5.04 20.96 -6.03
CA SER A 85 3.99 21.91 -5.60
C SER A 85 2.89 22.13 -6.66
N ALA A 86 3.14 21.77 -7.92
CA ALA A 86 2.17 21.86 -9.02
C ALA A 86 1.34 20.56 -9.19
N GLY A 87 1.57 19.56 -8.36
CA GLY A 87 0.98 18.22 -8.46
C GLY A 87 1.95 17.16 -8.97
N VAL A 88 1.43 16.02 -9.41
CA VAL A 88 2.20 14.89 -9.94
C VAL A 88 2.26 14.99 -11.47
N THR A 89 3.48 14.91 -12.00
CA THR A 89 3.78 14.96 -13.43
C THR A 89 4.52 13.70 -13.89
N ASN A 90 4.74 13.53 -15.19
CA ASN A 90 5.46 12.39 -15.78
C ASN A 90 4.88 11.03 -15.37
N ILE A 91 3.56 10.93 -15.30
CA ILE A 91 2.87 9.72 -14.90
C ILE A 91 3.05 8.63 -15.95
N ALA A 92 3.55 7.48 -15.53
CA ALA A 92 3.76 6.30 -16.35
C ALA A 92 3.52 5.01 -15.57
N LEU A 93 3.29 3.91 -16.28
CA LEU A 93 3.24 2.57 -15.68
C LEU A 93 4.58 2.20 -15.05
N VAL A 94 4.54 1.63 -13.88
CA VAL A 94 5.70 0.96 -13.27
C VAL A 94 5.94 -0.34 -14.04
N THR A 95 7.11 -0.45 -14.65
CA THR A 95 7.46 -1.62 -15.48
C THR A 95 8.25 -2.67 -14.70
N GLY A 96 8.11 -3.95 -15.11
CA GLY A 96 8.85 -5.08 -14.57
C GLY A 96 8.23 -5.75 -13.34
N VAL A 97 7.05 -5.27 -12.88
CA VAL A 97 6.36 -5.84 -11.70
C VAL A 97 5.13 -6.68 -12.07
N SER A 98 4.34 -6.27 -13.04
CA SER A 98 3.12 -6.97 -13.43
C SER A 98 3.42 -8.32 -14.09
N LEU A 99 2.60 -9.33 -13.75
CA LEU A 99 2.63 -10.65 -14.41
C LEU A 99 1.95 -10.64 -15.79
N LEU A 100 1.28 -9.55 -16.16
CA LEU A 100 0.60 -9.35 -17.45
C LEU A 100 -0.42 -10.45 -17.76
N GLN A 101 -1.16 -10.88 -16.76
CA GLN A 101 -2.19 -11.90 -16.86
C GLN A 101 -3.57 -11.32 -16.50
N SER A 102 -4.60 -11.71 -17.23
CA SER A 102 -5.98 -11.29 -16.93
C SER A 102 -6.42 -11.81 -15.56
N GLY A 103 -7.00 -10.94 -14.74
CA GLY A 103 -7.37 -11.25 -13.36
C GLY A 103 -6.26 -11.02 -12.35
N GLU A 104 -5.00 -10.85 -12.80
CA GLU A 104 -3.89 -10.44 -11.94
C GLU A 104 -3.87 -8.91 -11.81
N VAL A 105 -3.75 -8.43 -10.58
CA VAL A 105 -3.71 -7.00 -10.23
C VAL A 105 -2.59 -6.78 -9.23
N ASN A 106 -1.72 -5.82 -9.51
CA ASN A 106 -0.80 -5.31 -8.50
C ASN A 106 -1.49 -4.16 -7.77
N PHE A 107 -1.54 -4.21 -6.46
CA PHE A 107 -2.15 -3.17 -5.65
C PHE A 107 -1.34 -2.90 -4.37
N ASP A 108 -1.72 -1.89 -3.61
CA ASP A 108 -1.14 -1.50 -2.33
C ASP A 108 0.40 -1.39 -2.34
N GLY A 109 0.95 -0.71 -3.36
CA GLY A 109 2.39 -0.54 -3.48
C GLY A 109 2.95 0.46 -2.47
N GLU A 110 3.97 0.07 -1.69
CA GLU A 110 4.79 0.99 -0.88
C GLU A 110 6.24 1.01 -1.37
N ILE A 111 6.72 2.20 -1.71
CA ILE A 111 8.12 2.43 -2.07
C ILE A 111 8.96 2.67 -0.81
N SER A 112 10.17 2.10 -0.75
CA SER A 112 11.15 2.39 0.29
C SER A 112 11.54 3.89 0.28
N ALA A 113 11.99 4.40 1.42
CA ALA A 113 12.34 5.81 1.57
C ALA A 113 13.39 6.29 0.56
N ASP A 114 14.33 5.43 0.17
CA ASP A 114 15.38 5.69 -0.81
C ASP A 114 14.95 5.45 -2.27
N GLY A 115 13.71 4.98 -2.50
CA GLY A 115 13.16 4.69 -3.81
C GLY A 115 13.73 3.44 -4.50
N GLN A 116 14.46 2.57 -3.78
CA GLN A 116 15.16 1.42 -4.38
C GLN A 116 14.36 0.13 -4.32
N THR A 117 13.47 -0.03 -3.34
CA THR A 117 12.69 -1.26 -3.15
C THR A 117 11.21 -0.94 -3.15
N LEU A 118 10.45 -1.65 -3.97
CA LEU A 118 8.98 -1.59 -4.02
C LEU A 118 8.41 -2.85 -3.38
N TRP A 119 7.55 -2.64 -2.40
CA TRP A 119 6.73 -3.65 -1.75
C TRP A 119 5.33 -3.52 -2.31
N PHE A 120 4.74 -4.57 -2.81
CA PHE A 120 3.42 -4.52 -3.45
C PHE A 120 2.73 -5.88 -3.37
N ASP A 121 1.48 -5.93 -3.77
CA ASP A 121 0.69 -7.14 -3.72
C ASP A 121 0.43 -7.69 -5.12
N ASP A 122 0.57 -9.02 -5.26
CA ASP A 122 -0.01 -9.78 -6.34
C ASP A 122 -1.38 -10.28 -5.91
N GLY A 123 -2.44 -9.76 -6.51
CA GLY A 123 -3.80 -10.18 -6.29
C GLY A 123 -4.37 -10.94 -7.47
N GLN A 124 -4.97 -12.09 -7.20
CA GLN A 124 -5.71 -12.87 -8.18
C GLN A 124 -7.21 -12.67 -7.97
N TYR A 125 -7.88 -12.12 -8.95
CA TYR A 125 -9.32 -11.95 -8.96
C TYR A 125 -10.02 -12.98 -9.83
N SER A 126 -11.17 -13.48 -9.37
CA SER A 126 -12.06 -14.29 -10.18
C SER A 126 -12.70 -13.47 -11.31
N SER A 127 -13.31 -14.14 -12.28
CA SER A 127 -14.10 -13.47 -13.33
C SER A 127 -15.31 -12.68 -12.80
N THR A 128 -15.70 -12.91 -11.55
CA THR A 128 -16.77 -12.17 -10.85
C THR A 128 -16.25 -11.02 -9.98
N GLY A 129 -14.94 -10.73 -10.02
CA GLY A 129 -14.32 -9.65 -9.26
C GLY A 129 -14.05 -9.96 -7.79
N THR A 130 -14.06 -11.23 -7.40
CA THR A 130 -13.72 -11.64 -6.02
C THR A 130 -12.22 -11.90 -5.89
N LEU A 131 -11.56 -11.29 -4.93
CA LEU A 131 -10.16 -11.54 -4.59
C LEU A 131 -10.01 -12.97 -4.04
N GLN A 132 -9.25 -13.80 -4.73
CA GLN A 132 -9.04 -15.23 -4.40
C GLN A 132 -7.68 -15.49 -3.74
N ALA A 133 -6.66 -14.72 -4.12
CA ALA A 133 -5.33 -14.76 -3.53
C ALA A 133 -4.77 -13.34 -3.46
N ALA A 134 -3.96 -13.08 -2.44
CA ALA A 134 -3.17 -11.86 -2.32
C ALA A 134 -1.88 -12.18 -1.57
N HIS A 135 -0.74 -11.85 -2.16
CA HIS A 135 0.59 -12.11 -1.63
C HIS A 135 1.46 -10.87 -1.76
N ILE A 136 2.14 -10.50 -0.69
CA ILE A 136 3.12 -9.42 -0.72
C ILE A 136 4.37 -9.90 -1.47
N VAL A 137 4.89 -9.03 -2.33
CA VAL A 137 6.05 -9.27 -3.20
C VAL A 137 7.03 -8.11 -3.09
N ILE A 138 8.31 -8.39 -3.33
CA ILE A 138 9.38 -7.39 -3.35
C ILE A 138 9.90 -7.27 -4.78
N ALA A 139 10.16 -6.04 -5.22
CA ALA A 139 10.92 -5.76 -6.42
C ALA A 139 11.96 -4.67 -6.17
N ASN A 140 13.10 -4.78 -6.82
CA ASN A 140 14.22 -3.87 -6.69
C ASN A 140 14.37 -3.01 -7.94
N ARG A 141 14.71 -1.74 -7.77
CA ARG A 141 14.92 -0.80 -8.89
C ARG A 141 16.16 -1.17 -9.68
N GLN A 142 16.01 -1.17 -10.99
CA GLN A 142 17.11 -1.28 -11.94
C GLN A 142 16.96 -0.21 -13.02
N GLY A 143 17.65 0.91 -12.84
CA GLY A 143 17.48 2.09 -13.70
C GLY A 143 16.07 2.68 -13.60
N SER A 144 15.33 2.72 -14.71
CA SER A 144 13.96 3.24 -14.78
C SER A 144 12.86 2.18 -14.55
N THR A 145 13.24 0.92 -14.36
CA THR A 145 12.31 -0.21 -14.16
C THR A 145 12.51 -0.86 -12.80
N PHE A 146 11.61 -1.74 -12.43
CA PHE A 146 11.78 -2.64 -11.29
C PHE A 146 11.95 -4.08 -11.78
N VAL A 147 12.65 -4.89 -11.01
CA VAL A 147 12.78 -6.33 -11.23
C VAL A 147 12.36 -7.04 -9.95
N ARG A 148 11.44 -8.00 -10.08
CA ARG A 148 11.00 -8.82 -8.95
C ARG A 148 12.20 -9.50 -8.30
N ASP A 149 12.31 -9.39 -6.99
CA ASP A 149 13.36 -10.02 -6.23
C ASP A 149 13.17 -11.54 -6.26
N SER A 150 14.15 -12.27 -6.75
CA SER A 150 14.11 -13.74 -6.82
C SER A 150 14.04 -14.40 -5.43
N ASN A 151 14.45 -13.69 -4.37
CA ASN A 151 14.38 -14.15 -2.99
C ASN A 151 13.05 -13.75 -2.30
N SER A 152 12.17 -12.98 -2.97
CA SER A 152 10.94 -12.47 -2.37
C SER A 152 10.12 -13.56 -1.69
N ALA A 153 9.93 -14.71 -2.34
CA ALA A 153 9.19 -15.84 -1.78
C ALA A 153 9.83 -16.41 -0.50
N THR A 154 11.17 -16.44 -0.43
CA THR A 154 11.91 -16.89 0.76
C THR A 154 11.84 -15.87 1.89
N LEU A 155 12.08 -14.60 1.56
CA LEU A 155 12.07 -13.51 2.53
C LEU A 155 10.69 -13.33 3.18
N LEU A 156 9.61 -13.56 2.42
CA LEU A 156 8.22 -13.37 2.83
C LEU A 156 7.48 -14.70 3.13
N ALA A 157 8.19 -15.80 3.28
CA ALA A 157 7.57 -17.12 3.46
C ALA A 157 6.59 -17.15 4.65
N SER A 158 6.94 -16.59 5.80
CA SER A 158 6.08 -16.51 6.99
C SER A 158 4.94 -15.50 6.82
N VAL A 159 5.18 -14.43 6.07
CA VAL A 159 4.18 -13.38 5.76
C VAL A 159 3.08 -13.95 4.87
N ASN A 160 3.45 -14.68 3.82
CA ASN A 160 2.51 -15.23 2.85
C ASN A 160 2.03 -16.66 3.17
N ALA A 161 2.34 -17.19 4.36
CA ALA A 161 2.03 -18.57 4.73
C ALA A 161 0.53 -18.89 4.81
N SER A 162 -0.33 -17.90 5.04
CA SER A 162 -1.78 -18.09 5.19
C SER A 162 -2.56 -16.81 4.91
N GLY A 163 -3.82 -16.96 4.54
CA GLY A 163 -4.76 -15.86 4.32
C GLY A 163 -4.46 -15.03 3.06
N LEU A 164 -5.19 -13.94 2.92
CA LEU A 164 -4.92 -12.89 1.93
C LEU A 164 -4.03 -11.84 2.62
N ASN A 165 -2.84 -11.56 2.08
CA ASN A 165 -1.88 -10.63 2.66
C ASN A 165 -1.65 -9.47 1.69
N TYR A 166 -1.91 -8.24 2.14
CA TYR A 166 -1.85 -7.04 1.31
C TYR A 166 -1.58 -5.77 2.15
N ALA A 167 -1.47 -4.64 1.49
CA ALA A 167 -1.19 -3.33 2.06
C ALA A 167 0.06 -3.35 2.95
N PRO A 168 1.24 -3.66 2.38
CA PRO A 168 2.49 -3.63 3.12
C PRO A 168 2.83 -2.21 3.55
N SER A 169 3.42 -2.06 4.76
CA SER A 169 4.08 -0.85 5.20
C SER A 169 5.40 -1.19 5.87
N ILE A 170 6.49 -0.75 5.26
CA ILE A 170 7.86 -1.09 5.65
C ILE A 170 8.53 0.05 6.42
N SER A 171 9.24 -0.28 7.49
CA SER A 171 10.10 0.68 8.20
C SER A 171 11.22 1.21 7.31
N VAL A 172 11.74 2.39 7.63
CA VAL A 172 12.80 3.05 6.83
C VAL A 172 14.06 2.20 6.72
N ASP A 173 14.39 1.43 7.75
CA ASP A 173 15.52 0.49 7.77
C ASP A 173 15.23 -0.84 7.08
N GLY A 174 13.98 -1.07 6.64
CA GLY A 174 13.54 -2.29 5.98
C GLY A 174 13.45 -3.52 6.89
N LEU A 175 13.46 -3.34 8.22
CA LEU A 175 13.53 -4.44 9.18
C LEU A 175 12.19 -4.80 9.82
N GLU A 176 11.19 -3.93 9.71
CA GLU A 176 9.88 -4.14 10.30
C GLU A 176 8.79 -3.94 9.23
N LEU A 177 7.93 -4.93 9.07
CA LEU A 177 6.84 -4.94 8.09
C LEU A 177 5.49 -5.02 8.81
N PHE A 178 4.61 -4.07 8.48
CA PHE A 178 3.19 -4.12 8.82
C PHE A 178 2.39 -4.45 7.56
N PHE A 179 1.29 -5.15 7.71
CA PHE A 179 0.44 -5.50 6.58
C PHE A 179 -0.96 -5.90 7.04
N THR A 180 -1.89 -5.89 6.12
CA THR A 180 -3.23 -6.44 6.33
C THR A 180 -3.24 -7.91 6.01
N ARG A 181 -3.87 -8.72 6.89
CA ARG A 181 -4.20 -10.12 6.62
C ARG A 181 -5.68 -10.36 6.81
N VAL A 182 -6.29 -11.05 5.85
CA VAL A 182 -7.64 -11.59 5.97
C VAL A 182 -7.55 -13.10 6.13
N ASN A 183 -7.94 -13.59 7.29
CA ASN A 183 -8.09 -15.02 7.54
C ASN A 183 -9.57 -15.40 7.39
N SER A 184 -9.85 -16.46 6.65
CA SER A 184 -11.20 -17.06 6.64
C SER A 184 -11.46 -17.73 7.98
N THR A 185 -12.54 -17.34 8.64
CA THR A 185 -13.02 -17.96 9.87
C THR A 185 -14.44 -18.46 9.70
N THR A 186 -14.91 -19.30 10.60
CA THR A 186 -16.32 -19.78 10.62
C THR A 186 -17.32 -18.64 10.85
N SER A 187 -16.88 -17.51 11.40
CA SER A 187 -17.68 -16.30 11.63
C SER A 187 -17.59 -15.26 10.51
N GLY A 188 -16.91 -15.59 9.42
CA GLY A 188 -16.65 -14.69 8.29
C GLY A 188 -15.18 -14.26 8.21
N ALA A 189 -14.80 -13.62 7.09
CA ALA A 189 -13.48 -13.05 6.89
C ALA A 189 -13.46 -11.64 7.46
N SER A 190 -12.47 -11.32 8.30
CA SER A 190 -12.25 -9.97 8.80
C SER A 190 -10.78 -9.62 8.67
N PRO A 191 -10.47 -8.47 8.05
CA PRO A 191 -9.10 -7.99 7.97
C PRO A 191 -8.59 -7.56 9.34
N ALA A 192 -7.29 -7.79 9.55
CA ALA A 192 -6.58 -7.35 10.73
C ALA A 192 -5.14 -6.96 10.36
N ILE A 193 -4.54 -6.08 11.15
CA ILE A 193 -3.17 -5.63 10.92
C ILE A 193 -2.20 -6.52 11.67
N TYR A 194 -1.21 -7.02 10.96
CA TYR A 194 -0.12 -7.83 11.48
C TYR A 194 1.21 -7.08 11.36
N ARG A 195 2.13 -7.46 12.20
CA ARG A 195 3.51 -6.96 12.26
C ARG A 195 4.46 -8.14 12.26
N THR A 196 5.59 -7.98 11.59
CA THR A 196 6.72 -8.90 11.66
C THR A 196 8.03 -8.14 11.57
N SER A 197 9.14 -8.78 11.92
CA SER A 197 10.47 -8.18 11.82
C SER A 197 11.51 -9.20 11.38
N ARG A 198 12.68 -8.68 10.98
CA ARG A 198 13.85 -9.47 10.60
C ARG A 198 15.13 -8.81 11.13
N PRO A 199 16.22 -9.57 11.36
CA PRO A 199 17.45 -9.02 11.92
C PRO A 199 18.26 -8.15 10.93
N ASP A 200 18.13 -8.42 9.63
CA ASP A 200 18.76 -7.68 8.54
C ASP A 200 17.97 -7.85 7.23
N THR A 201 18.30 -7.07 6.20
CA THR A 201 17.55 -7.03 4.94
C THR A 201 17.67 -8.29 4.08
N ASN A 202 18.63 -9.18 4.35
CA ASN A 202 18.83 -10.46 3.64
C ASN A 202 18.16 -11.64 4.36
N SER A 203 17.68 -11.44 5.58
CA SER A 203 17.00 -12.46 6.38
C SER A 203 15.50 -12.49 6.11
N ALA A 204 14.91 -13.69 6.20
CA ALA A 204 13.46 -13.84 6.16
C ALA A 204 12.78 -13.18 7.37
N PHE A 205 11.57 -12.67 7.16
CA PHE A 205 10.74 -12.17 8.25
C PHE A 205 10.32 -13.29 9.20
N ALA A 206 10.28 -12.98 10.49
CA ALA A 206 9.77 -13.87 11.53
C ALA A 206 8.26 -14.11 11.38
N MET A 207 7.69 -15.00 12.20
CA MET A 207 6.24 -15.23 12.23
C MET A 207 5.50 -13.93 12.58
N PRO A 208 4.50 -13.53 11.78
CA PRO A 208 3.75 -12.31 12.04
C PRO A 208 2.89 -12.39 13.31
N GLU A 209 2.82 -11.28 14.02
CA GLU A 209 2.02 -11.09 15.23
C GLU A 209 0.90 -10.07 14.96
N LEU A 210 -0.27 -10.28 15.59
CA LEU A 210 -1.38 -9.33 15.54
C LEU A 210 -0.99 -8.03 16.24
N VAL A 211 -1.25 -6.89 15.60
CA VAL A 211 -0.98 -5.57 16.20
C VAL A 211 -2.02 -5.27 17.27
N SER A 212 -1.57 -5.23 18.54
CA SER A 212 -2.41 -4.83 19.66
C SER A 212 -2.80 -3.34 19.53
N GLY A 213 -4.07 -3.02 19.79
CA GLY A 213 -4.59 -1.64 19.65
C GLY A 213 -5.23 -1.33 18.28
N ALA A 214 -4.98 -2.12 17.24
CA ALA A 214 -5.71 -2.08 15.98
C ALA A 214 -6.76 -3.21 15.96
N SER A 215 -7.97 -2.95 16.39
CA SER A 215 -9.03 -3.97 16.54
C SER A 215 -10.29 -3.65 15.76
N GLY A 216 -11.04 -4.69 15.38
CA GLY A 216 -12.22 -4.62 14.54
C GLY A 216 -11.87 -4.82 13.07
N PHE A 217 -12.64 -4.27 12.14
CA PHE A 217 -12.34 -4.27 10.72
C PHE A 217 -11.31 -3.16 10.44
N VAL A 218 -10.04 -3.51 10.32
CA VAL A 218 -8.91 -2.59 10.17
C VAL A 218 -7.99 -3.04 9.03
N GLU A 219 -7.55 -2.08 8.20
CA GLU A 219 -6.72 -2.35 7.01
C GLU A 219 -5.75 -1.20 6.72
N ALA A 220 -4.85 -1.46 5.79
CA ALA A 220 -3.91 -0.52 5.20
C ALA A 220 -3.10 0.25 6.24
N PRO A 221 -2.21 -0.44 6.95
CA PRO A 221 -1.29 0.22 7.86
C PRO A 221 -0.33 1.14 7.09
N SER A 222 0.03 2.27 7.69
CA SER A 222 1.09 3.16 7.20
C SER A 222 1.93 3.64 8.38
N LEU A 223 3.18 3.23 8.41
CA LEU A 223 4.12 3.52 9.48
C LEU A 223 4.80 4.88 9.26
N SER A 224 4.82 5.72 10.29
CA SER A 224 5.64 6.95 10.27
C SER A 224 7.12 6.60 10.17
N ALA A 225 7.92 7.46 9.52
CA ALA A 225 9.33 7.21 9.29
C ALA A 225 10.16 7.03 10.59
N ASP A 226 9.73 7.65 11.69
CA ASP A 226 10.36 7.48 13.02
C ASP A 226 9.88 6.22 13.76
N GLY A 227 8.99 5.43 13.15
CA GLY A 227 8.45 4.19 13.67
C GLY A 227 7.49 4.35 14.86
N LYS A 228 7.10 5.57 15.24
CA LYS A 228 6.31 5.81 16.47
C LYS A 228 4.81 5.84 16.28
N LEU A 229 4.35 6.10 15.06
CA LEU A 229 2.93 6.19 14.74
C LEU A 229 2.60 5.19 13.64
N LEU A 230 1.51 4.44 13.84
CA LEU A 230 0.92 3.59 12.81
C LEU A 230 -0.46 4.13 12.48
N TYR A 231 -0.64 4.60 11.26
CA TYR A 231 -1.92 5.01 10.70
C TYR A 231 -2.58 3.80 10.02
N PHE A 232 -3.89 3.77 10.00
CA PHE A 232 -4.68 2.73 9.32
C PHE A 232 -6.12 3.21 9.15
N HIS A 233 -6.89 2.57 8.30
CA HIS A 233 -8.32 2.81 8.29
C HIS A 233 -9.07 1.73 9.07
N LYS A 234 -10.21 2.14 9.63
CA LYS A 234 -11.10 1.30 10.40
C LYS A 234 -12.55 1.53 10.00
N MET A 235 -13.30 0.45 9.82
CA MET A 235 -14.75 0.55 9.60
C MET A 235 -15.47 0.73 10.94
N VAL A 236 -16.24 1.82 11.03
CA VAL A 236 -17.07 2.15 12.19
C VAL A 236 -18.46 2.51 11.68
N ASN A 237 -19.48 1.74 12.06
CA ASN A 237 -20.87 1.95 11.63
C ASN A 237 -21.03 2.11 10.10
N GLY A 238 -20.33 1.29 9.33
CA GLY A 238 -20.40 1.31 7.86
C GLY A 238 -19.60 2.42 7.18
N THR A 239 -18.82 3.21 7.93
CA THR A 239 -17.96 4.27 7.41
C THR A 239 -16.51 3.98 7.74
N PHE A 240 -15.62 4.16 6.78
CA PHE A 240 -14.19 4.07 7.02
C PHE A 240 -13.63 5.41 7.52
N LEU A 241 -12.94 5.34 8.64
CA LEU A 241 -12.27 6.47 9.27
C LEU A 241 -10.77 6.16 9.42
N ILE A 242 -9.93 7.18 9.32
CA ILE A 242 -8.50 7.04 9.56
C ILE A 242 -8.22 7.13 11.06
N TYR A 243 -7.53 6.13 11.57
CA TYR A 243 -7.08 6.03 12.94
C TYR A 243 -5.56 6.03 13.01
N ARG A 244 -5.03 6.27 14.18
CA ARG A 244 -3.62 6.06 14.49
C ARG A 244 -3.43 5.48 15.90
N ILE A 245 -2.37 4.75 16.08
CA ILE A 245 -1.88 4.30 17.39
C ILE A 245 -0.43 4.75 17.58
N LYS A 246 -0.06 5.01 18.82
CA LYS A 246 1.35 5.19 19.25
C LYS A 246 1.95 3.82 19.56
N ARG A 247 3.23 3.66 19.23
CA ARG A 247 4.02 2.46 19.45
C ARG A 247 5.05 2.71 20.54
#